data_f8d7b480a18085546c3cce878875008c
#
_entry.id   f8d7b480a18085546c3cce878875008c
#
_cell.length_a   1.000
_cell.length_b   1.000
_cell.length_c   1.000
_cell.angle_alpha   90.00
_cell.angle_beta   90.00
_cell.angle_gamma   90.00
#
_symmetry.space_group_name_H-M   'P 1'
#
loop_
_entity.id
_entity.type
_entity.pdbx_description
1 polymer ?
#
loop_
_entity_poly.entity_id
_entity_poly.type
_entity_poly.pdbx_seq_one_letter_code
_entity_poly.pdbx_strand_id
1 'polypeptide(L)'
;VPGSDSATDCIDCVAGTYVETSGNVNVSACIDCIAGKYSTVAGSSSESNCTECLAGKYVETSGNNRSSDCIDCASGKYVHVPGSDDVGDCIDCLVGRYVDVSGSDSVSDCIECVAGKYVDTPGSANASDCIDCVVGKYVETSGNAAASDCISCGAGKYVNVTGSSSASDCIDCLAGRYV
;
A
#
# COMPACT_ATOMS: atom_id res chain seq x y z
N VAL A 1 45.88 5.08 9.57
CA VAL A 1 47.17 4.40 9.82
C VAL A 1 48.22 5.48 10.09
N PRO A 2 49.00 5.40 11.19
CA PRO A 2 50.11 6.34 11.38
C PRO A 2 51.08 6.25 10.21
N GLY A 3 51.44 7.39 9.59
CA GLY A 3 52.38 7.46 8.47
C GLY A 3 51.75 7.47 7.08
N SER A 4 50.43 7.68 6.96
CA SER A 4 49.77 7.98 5.69
C SER A 4 50.33 9.26 5.10
N ASP A 5 50.76 9.24 3.84
CA ASP A 5 51.42 10.35 3.14
C ASP A 5 50.64 10.84 1.91
N SER A 6 49.48 10.25 1.65
CA SER A 6 48.61 10.57 0.52
C SER A 6 47.12 10.59 0.90
N ALA A 7 46.37 11.47 0.21
CA ALA A 7 44.92 11.47 0.31
C ALA A 7 44.27 10.12 -0.13
N THR A 8 45.01 9.35 -0.96
CA THR A 8 44.56 8.01 -1.40
C THR A 8 44.58 6.94 -0.29
N ASP A 9 45.23 7.26 0.83
CA ASP A 9 45.24 6.36 2.00
C ASP A 9 43.97 6.50 2.84
N CYS A 10 43.14 7.53 2.57
CA CYS A 10 41.83 7.69 3.17
C CYS A 10 40.85 6.72 2.51
N ILE A 11 40.16 5.98 3.35
CA ILE A 11 39.16 5.00 2.90
C ILE A 11 37.75 5.60 3.11
N ASP A 12 36.96 5.62 2.04
CA ASP A 12 35.58 6.08 2.09
C ASP A 12 34.71 5.15 2.95
N CYS A 13 33.75 5.73 3.66
CA CYS A 13 32.62 4.99 4.18
C CYS A 13 31.87 4.36 3.01
N VAL A 14 31.44 3.10 3.16
CA VAL A 14 30.70 2.38 2.11
C VAL A 14 29.34 3.03 1.85
N ALA A 15 28.76 2.77 0.68
CA ALA A 15 27.37 3.15 0.40
C ALA A 15 26.43 2.63 1.50
N GLY A 16 25.41 3.40 1.83
CA GLY A 16 24.52 3.14 2.95
C GLY A 16 24.97 3.76 4.27
N THR A 17 26.17 4.36 4.31
CA THR A 17 26.74 4.99 5.52
C THR A 17 27.28 6.38 5.25
N TYR A 18 27.43 7.19 6.31
CA TYR A 18 28.02 8.53 6.24
C TYR A 18 28.90 8.81 7.46
N VAL A 19 29.73 9.87 7.39
CA VAL A 19 30.53 10.36 8.51
C VAL A 19 30.67 11.87 8.44
N GLU A 20 30.24 12.57 9.50
CA GLU A 20 30.21 14.05 9.52
C GLU A 20 31.49 14.69 10.03
N THR A 21 32.31 13.93 10.74
CA THR A 21 33.54 14.42 11.35
C THR A 21 34.77 14.02 10.53
N SER A 22 35.76 14.93 10.47
CA SER A 22 37.06 14.66 9.84
C SER A 22 38.05 14.05 10.86
N GLY A 23 39.11 13.45 10.32
CA GLY A 23 40.20 12.89 11.14
C GLY A 23 39.85 11.55 11.82
N ASN A 24 38.86 10.85 11.32
CA ASN A 24 38.49 9.53 11.84
C ASN A 24 39.56 8.50 11.46
N VAL A 25 39.84 7.60 12.37
CA VAL A 25 40.89 6.57 12.23
C VAL A 25 40.33 5.15 12.16
N ASN A 26 39.02 5.00 12.23
CA ASN A 26 38.36 3.70 12.30
C ASN A 26 37.05 3.69 11.47
N VAL A 27 36.75 2.58 10.82
CA VAL A 27 35.49 2.34 10.10
C VAL A 27 34.25 2.46 10.97
N SER A 28 34.38 2.27 12.28
CA SER A 28 33.28 2.44 13.24
C SER A 28 32.78 3.90 13.38
N ALA A 29 33.48 4.87 12.76
CA ALA A 29 33.00 6.24 12.66
C ALA A 29 31.93 6.41 11.55
N CYS A 30 31.84 5.46 10.62
CA CYS A 30 30.77 5.46 9.61
C CYS A 30 29.45 5.08 10.27
N ILE A 31 28.45 5.94 10.10
CA ILE A 31 27.10 5.83 10.69
C ILE A 31 26.16 5.34 9.58
N ASP A 32 25.37 4.31 9.85
CA ASP A 32 24.37 3.80 8.92
C ASP A 32 23.26 4.83 8.65
N CYS A 33 22.83 4.95 7.39
CA CYS A 33 21.53 5.54 7.10
C CYS A 33 20.47 4.77 7.89
N ILE A 34 19.60 5.48 8.60
CA ILE A 34 18.54 4.87 9.41
C ILE A 34 17.53 4.11 8.52
N ALA A 35 16.71 3.26 9.13
CA ALA A 35 15.56 2.65 8.48
C ALA A 35 14.72 3.71 7.76
N GLY A 36 14.04 3.33 6.68
CA GLY A 36 13.33 4.25 5.79
C GLY A 36 14.21 4.96 4.76
N LYS A 37 15.56 4.87 4.88
CA LYS A 37 16.51 5.59 4.01
C LYS A 37 17.59 4.68 3.43
N TYR A 38 18.18 5.11 2.32
CA TYR A 38 19.32 4.47 1.67
C TYR A 38 20.29 5.51 1.12
N SER A 39 21.56 5.13 0.86
CA SER A 39 22.51 5.96 0.14
C SER A 39 23.34 5.13 -0.84
N THR A 40 23.32 5.49 -2.12
CA THR A 40 24.07 4.80 -3.17
C THR A 40 25.51 5.29 -3.29
N VAL A 41 25.88 6.34 -2.54
CA VAL A 41 27.17 7.02 -2.67
C VAL A 41 28.07 6.63 -1.51
N ALA A 42 29.28 6.12 -1.83
CA ALA A 42 30.35 5.96 -0.86
C ALA A 42 30.98 7.32 -0.53
N GLY A 43 31.62 7.44 0.65
CA GLY A 43 32.27 8.66 1.09
C GLY A 43 31.30 9.79 1.45
N SER A 44 30.06 9.45 1.78
CA SER A 44 29.05 10.43 2.22
C SER A 44 29.48 11.13 3.51
N SER A 45 29.36 12.45 3.52
CA SER A 45 29.83 13.32 4.62
C SER A 45 28.70 13.90 5.48
N SER A 46 27.45 13.51 5.22
CA SER A 46 26.28 14.03 5.94
C SER A 46 25.12 13.06 5.89
N GLU A 47 24.26 13.06 6.95
CA GLU A 47 22.98 12.37 6.96
C GLU A 47 22.08 12.78 5.78
N SER A 48 22.21 14.02 5.30
CA SER A 48 21.44 14.51 4.15
C SER A 48 21.72 13.76 2.83
N ASN A 49 22.77 12.94 2.78
CA ASN A 49 23.05 12.04 1.66
C ASN A 49 22.24 10.73 1.72
N CYS A 50 21.58 10.46 2.85
CA CYS A 50 20.64 9.35 2.97
C CYS A 50 19.30 9.76 2.35
N THR A 51 18.93 9.12 1.25
CA THR A 51 17.69 9.36 0.50
C THR A 51 16.56 8.54 1.08
N GLU A 52 15.39 9.14 1.28
CA GLU A 52 14.20 8.45 1.75
C GLU A 52 13.66 7.48 0.69
N CYS A 53 13.15 6.32 1.13
CA CYS A 53 12.29 5.51 0.29
C CYS A 53 11.07 6.33 -0.15
N LEU A 54 10.67 6.19 -1.40
CA LEU A 54 9.50 6.89 -1.92
C LEU A 54 8.23 6.40 -1.21
N ALA A 55 7.18 7.21 -1.24
CA ALA A 55 5.85 6.78 -0.87
C ALA A 55 5.48 5.47 -1.61
N GLY A 56 4.66 4.64 -1.01
CA GLY A 56 4.37 3.28 -1.46
C GLY A 56 5.37 2.22 -0.99
N LYS A 57 6.49 2.64 -0.36
CA LYS A 57 7.59 1.74 0.04
C LYS A 57 8.05 1.99 1.46
N TYR A 58 8.65 0.95 2.05
CA TYR A 58 9.29 0.99 3.37
C TYR A 58 10.60 0.20 3.37
N VAL A 59 11.45 0.41 4.38
CA VAL A 59 12.60 -0.45 4.67
C VAL A 59 12.93 -0.42 6.15
N GLU A 60 12.94 -1.60 6.78
CA GLU A 60 13.08 -1.77 8.25
C GLU A 60 14.53 -1.79 8.73
N THR A 61 15.48 -1.99 7.84
CA THR A 61 16.89 -2.10 8.18
C THR A 61 17.61 -0.78 7.98
N SER A 62 18.69 -0.55 8.73
CA SER A 62 19.65 0.54 8.51
C SER A 62 20.76 0.11 7.55
N GLY A 63 21.52 1.08 7.05
CA GLY A 63 22.69 0.82 6.19
C GLY A 63 22.36 0.40 4.77
N ASN A 64 21.14 0.65 4.30
CA ASN A 64 20.70 0.31 2.95
C ASN A 64 21.48 1.12 1.90
N ASN A 65 21.90 0.46 0.83
CA ASN A 65 22.78 1.06 -0.16
C ASN A 65 22.20 1.14 -1.57
N ARG A 66 20.93 0.76 -1.75
CA ARG A 66 20.23 0.77 -3.04
C ARG A 66 18.77 1.17 -2.87
N SER A 67 18.21 1.82 -3.88
CA SER A 67 16.76 2.07 -3.95
C SER A 67 15.92 0.78 -4.00
N SER A 68 16.51 -0.33 -4.46
CA SER A 68 15.86 -1.64 -4.49
C SER A 68 15.71 -2.29 -3.11
N ASP A 69 16.36 -1.73 -2.08
CA ASP A 69 16.21 -2.19 -0.70
C ASP A 69 14.87 -1.71 -0.10
N CYS A 70 14.31 -0.64 -0.68
CA CYS A 70 12.95 -0.18 -0.37
C CYS A 70 11.92 -1.16 -0.91
N ILE A 71 11.12 -1.74 -0.01
CA ILE A 71 10.13 -2.80 -0.27
C ILE A 71 8.77 -2.14 -0.53
N ASP A 72 8.06 -2.58 -1.56
CA ASP A 72 6.70 -2.14 -1.84
C ASP A 72 5.73 -2.59 -0.74
N CYS A 73 4.82 -1.70 -0.32
CA CYS A 73 3.63 -2.15 0.39
C CYS A 73 2.87 -3.17 -0.46
N ALA A 74 2.42 -4.26 0.15
CA ALA A 74 1.65 -5.28 -0.55
C ALA A 74 0.35 -4.72 -1.13
N SER A 75 -0.20 -5.40 -2.16
CA SER A 75 -1.56 -5.12 -2.63
C SER A 75 -2.55 -5.12 -1.46
N GLY A 76 -3.60 -4.35 -1.57
CA GLY A 76 -4.54 -4.07 -0.47
C GLY A 76 -4.11 -2.91 0.43
N LYS A 77 -2.89 -2.42 0.31
CA LYS A 77 -2.30 -1.39 1.19
C LYS A 77 -1.67 -0.25 0.41
N TYR A 78 -1.52 0.90 1.08
CA TYR A 78 -0.81 2.07 0.58
C TYR A 78 -0.02 2.73 1.71
N VAL A 79 1.02 3.52 1.38
CA VAL A 79 1.69 4.45 2.30
C VAL A 79 2.03 5.74 1.57
N HIS A 80 1.55 6.87 2.11
CA HIS A 80 1.69 8.18 1.47
C HIS A 80 2.89 8.99 1.97
N VAL A 81 3.57 8.50 3.01
CA VAL A 81 4.73 9.17 3.62
C VAL A 81 6.01 8.54 3.09
N PRO A 82 6.92 9.33 2.47
CA PRO A 82 8.26 8.84 2.16
C PRO A 82 9.05 8.57 3.44
N GLY A 83 10.05 7.69 3.34
CA GLY A 83 10.91 7.36 4.48
C GLY A 83 10.26 6.44 5.52
N SER A 84 9.19 5.74 5.16
CA SER A 84 8.56 4.73 6.03
C SER A 84 9.57 3.64 6.40
N ASP A 85 9.63 3.32 7.69
CA ASP A 85 10.65 2.45 8.28
C ASP A 85 10.10 1.14 8.86
N ASP A 86 8.79 0.92 8.76
CA ASP A 86 8.10 -0.29 9.26
C ASP A 86 7.01 -0.74 8.29
N VAL A 87 6.81 -2.07 8.17
CA VAL A 87 5.70 -2.66 7.39
C VAL A 87 4.34 -2.19 7.90
N GLY A 88 4.23 -1.85 9.18
CA GLY A 88 3.02 -1.30 9.80
C GLY A 88 2.61 0.09 9.29
N ASP A 89 3.52 0.81 8.62
CA ASP A 89 3.20 2.08 7.96
C ASP A 89 2.33 1.89 6.71
N CYS A 90 2.31 0.68 6.15
CA CYS A 90 1.43 0.31 5.05
C CYS A 90 -0.02 0.19 5.53
N ILE A 91 -0.85 1.16 5.19
CA ILE A 91 -2.24 1.33 5.62
C ILE A 91 -3.16 0.51 4.74
N ASP A 92 -4.08 -0.25 5.32
CA ASP A 92 -5.11 -1.00 4.58
C ASP A 92 -6.08 -0.07 3.85
N CYS A 93 -6.44 -0.41 2.60
CA CYS A 93 -7.62 0.16 1.98
C CYS A 93 -8.84 -0.17 2.86
N LEU A 94 -9.71 0.82 3.05
CA LEU A 94 -10.94 0.65 3.83
C LEU A 94 -11.89 -0.36 3.17
N VAL A 95 -12.80 -0.90 3.96
CA VAL A 95 -13.94 -1.70 3.46
C VAL A 95 -14.64 -1.00 2.30
N GLY A 96 -15.19 -1.75 1.38
CA GLY A 96 -15.77 -1.24 0.15
C GLY A 96 -14.76 -1.01 -0.97
N ARG A 97 -13.45 -1.16 -0.70
CA ARG A 97 -12.36 -0.86 -1.64
C ARG A 97 -11.31 -1.95 -1.68
N TYR A 98 -10.56 -2.00 -2.78
CA TYR A 98 -9.41 -2.87 -2.98
C TYR A 98 -8.30 -2.13 -3.74
N VAL A 99 -7.07 -2.64 -3.69
CA VAL A 99 -5.98 -2.24 -4.60
C VAL A 99 -5.16 -3.47 -4.97
N ASP A 100 -5.04 -3.74 -6.27
CA ASP A 100 -4.44 -4.97 -6.82
C ASP A 100 -2.96 -4.83 -7.20
N VAL A 101 -2.42 -3.64 -7.04
CA VAL A 101 -0.99 -3.35 -7.26
C VAL A 101 -0.27 -3.14 -5.94
N SER A 102 1.00 -3.56 -5.87
CA SER A 102 1.90 -3.24 -4.77
C SER A 102 2.52 -1.86 -4.96
N GLY A 103 2.98 -1.24 -3.87
CA GLY A 103 3.66 0.05 -3.91
C GLY A 103 2.74 1.24 -4.14
N SER A 104 1.46 1.10 -3.83
CA SER A 104 0.49 2.21 -3.87
C SER A 104 0.87 3.30 -2.87
N ASP A 105 0.87 4.55 -3.32
CA ASP A 105 1.33 5.70 -2.54
C ASP A 105 0.21 6.62 -2.06
N SER A 106 -1.04 6.33 -2.41
CA SER A 106 -2.19 7.18 -2.12
C SER A 106 -3.44 6.38 -1.77
N VAL A 107 -4.29 6.95 -0.90
CA VAL A 107 -5.63 6.43 -0.65
C VAL A 107 -6.51 6.43 -1.93
N SER A 108 -6.19 7.27 -2.91
CA SER A 108 -6.89 7.30 -4.21
C SER A 108 -6.63 6.07 -5.08
N ASP A 109 -5.60 5.28 -4.76
CA ASP A 109 -5.30 4.02 -5.44
C ASP A 109 -6.25 2.90 -5.01
N CYS A 110 -6.92 3.08 -3.84
CA CYS A 110 -7.95 2.16 -3.38
C CYS A 110 -9.22 2.31 -4.23
N ILE A 111 -9.49 1.32 -5.08
CA ILE A 111 -10.58 1.27 -6.06
C ILE A 111 -11.86 0.78 -5.37
N GLU A 112 -12.98 1.45 -5.59
CA GLU A 112 -14.27 1.04 -5.06
C GLU A 112 -14.80 -0.23 -5.76
N CYS A 113 -15.36 -1.16 -4.97
CA CYS A 113 -16.20 -2.21 -5.54
C CYS A 113 -17.36 -1.57 -6.32
N VAL A 114 -17.60 -2.05 -7.52
CA VAL A 114 -18.67 -1.54 -8.38
C VAL A 114 -20.05 -1.81 -7.78
N ALA A 115 -21.06 -1.07 -8.25
CA ALA A 115 -22.47 -1.34 -7.89
C ALA A 115 -22.82 -2.83 -8.07
N GLY A 116 -23.69 -3.34 -7.24
CA GLY A 116 -24.02 -4.77 -7.15
C GLY A 116 -23.12 -5.58 -6.22
N LYS A 117 -22.03 -4.99 -5.72
CA LYS A 117 -21.01 -5.68 -4.91
C LYS A 117 -20.67 -4.91 -3.62
N TYR A 118 -20.09 -5.62 -2.67
CA TYR A 118 -19.54 -5.07 -1.43
C TYR A 118 -18.25 -5.82 -1.04
N VAL A 119 -17.43 -5.23 -0.18
CA VAL A 119 -16.34 -5.93 0.53
C VAL A 119 -16.26 -5.42 1.96
N ASP A 120 -16.34 -6.36 2.92
CA ASP A 120 -16.36 -6.08 4.35
C ASP A 120 -15.03 -6.27 5.07
N THR A 121 -14.00 -6.63 4.30
CA THR A 121 -12.65 -6.85 4.82
C THR A 121 -11.73 -5.72 4.36
N PRO A 122 -11.08 -4.99 5.29
CA PRO A 122 -10.07 -4.00 4.92
C PRO A 122 -8.83 -4.69 4.33
N GLY A 123 -8.06 -3.97 3.53
CA GLY A 123 -6.85 -4.50 2.90
C GLY A 123 -7.11 -5.50 1.79
N SER A 124 -8.30 -5.48 1.18
CA SER A 124 -8.64 -6.31 0.04
C SER A 124 -7.71 -6.02 -1.15
N ALA A 125 -7.16 -7.08 -1.73
CA ALA A 125 -6.07 -7.01 -2.69
C ALA A 125 -6.50 -7.25 -4.14
N ASN A 126 -7.76 -7.62 -4.39
CA ASN A 126 -8.25 -7.97 -5.73
C ASN A 126 -9.70 -7.54 -5.94
N ALA A 127 -10.05 -7.28 -7.21
CA ALA A 127 -11.45 -7.07 -7.61
C ALA A 127 -12.35 -8.27 -7.31
N SER A 128 -11.80 -9.48 -7.23
CA SER A 128 -12.52 -10.71 -6.86
C SER A 128 -12.93 -10.77 -5.38
N ASP A 129 -12.33 -9.91 -4.55
CA ASP A 129 -12.70 -9.80 -3.13
C ASP A 129 -14.03 -9.07 -2.96
N CYS A 130 -14.48 -8.34 -4.01
CA CYS A 130 -15.80 -7.72 -4.05
C CYS A 130 -16.88 -8.78 -4.24
N ILE A 131 -17.68 -9.00 -3.22
CA ILE A 131 -18.72 -10.03 -3.10
C ILE A 131 -20.01 -9.53 -3.74
N ASP A 132 -20.65 -10.33 -4.57
CA ASP A 132 -21.95 -10.02 -5.18
C ASP A 132 -23.05 -9.95 -4.14
N CYS A 133 -23.97 -8.99 -4.26
CA CYS A 133 -25.25 -9.06 -3.58
C CYS A 133 -25.95 -10.35 -3.99
N VAL A 134 -26.52 -11.06 -3.00
CA VAL A 134 -27.24 -12.32 -3.26
C VAL A 134 -28.50 -12.10 -4.07
N VAL A 135 -29.04 -13.17 -4.65
CA VAL A 135 -30.35 -13.16 -5.35
C VAL A 135 -31.41 -12.50 -4.47
N GLY A 136 -32.36 -11.80 -5.08
CA GLY A 136 -33.39 -11.02 -4.38
C GLY A 136 -32.95 -9.66 -3.89
N LYS A 137 -31.63 -9.29 -4.09
CA LYS A 137 -31.08 -8.00 -3.64
C LYS A 137 -30.29 -7.29 -4.73
N TYR A 138 -30.15 -5.97 -4.59
CA TYR A 138 -29.38 -5.10 -5.46
C TYR A 138 -28.71 -3.99 -4.64
N VAL A 139 -27.71 -3.31 -5.20
CA VAL A 139 -27.16 -2.06 -4.66
C VAL A 139 -26.67 -1.17 -5.81
N GLU A 140 -27.12 0.10 -5.84
CA GLU A 140 -26.88 1.02 -6.96
C GLU A 140 -25.59 1.83 -6.83
N THR A 141 -25.02 1.88 -5.62
CA THR A 141 -23.80 2.64 -5.33
C THR A 141 -22.57 1.75 -5.43
N SER A 142 -21.40 2.38 -5.70
CA SER A 142 -20.09 1.75 -5.54
C SER A 142 -19.58 1.91 -4.10
N GLY A 143 -18.52 1.18 -3.75
CA GLY A 143 -17.85 1.34 -2.46
C GLY A 143 -18.62 0.81 -1.26
N ASN A 144 -19.52 -0.14 -1.46
CA ASN A 144 -20.32 -0.72 -0.37
C ASN A 144 -19.46 -1.60 0.53
N ALA A 145 -19.67 -1.47 1.83
CA ALA A 145 -18.82 -2.00 2.86
C ALA A 145 -19.36 -3.28 3.52
N ALA A 146 -20.65 -3.63 3.30
CA ALA A 146 -21.29 -4.75 4.00
C ALA A 146 -22.45 -5.35 3.20
N ALA A 147 -22.77 -6.62 3.50
CA ALA A 147 -23.95 -7.31 2.95
C ALA A 147 -25.26 -6.59 3.26
N SER A 148 -25.31 -5.78 4.33
CA SER A 148 -26.46 -4.95 4.70
C SER A 148 -26.77 -3.82 3.72
N ASP A 149 -25.76 -3.42 2.91
CA ASP A 149 -25.93 -2.37 1.91
C ASP A 149 -26.73 -2.88 0.70
N CYS A 150 -26.79 -4.21 0.53
CA CYS A 150 -27.63 -4.86 -0.48
C CYS A 150 -29.12 -4.76 -0.10
N ILE A 151 -29.86 -4.01 -0.89
CA ILE A 151 -31.31 -3.70 -0.70
C ILE A 151 -32.16 -4.83 -1.29
N SER A 152 -33.12 -5.31 -0.57
CA SER A 152 -34.09 -6.32 -1.06
C SER A 152 -35.02 -5.71 -2.14
N CYS A 153 -35.33 -6.47 -3.17
CA CYS A 153 -36.41 -6.14 -4.09
C CYS A 153 -37.73 -5.92 -3.30
N GLY A 154 -38.52 -4.95 -3.77
CA GLY A 154 -39.83 -4.66 -3.17
C GLY A 154 -40.79 -5.86 -3.22
N ALA A 155 -41.83 -5.83 -2.38
CA ALA A 155 -42.84 -6.86 -2.35
C ALA A 155 -43.45 -7.09 -3.76
N GLY A 156 -43.66 -8.34 -4.12
CA GLY A 156 -44.14 -8.74 -5.44
C GLY A 156 -43.10 -8.73 -6.56
N LYS A 157 -41.80 -8.49 -6.21
CA LYS A 157 -40.70 -8.48 -7.16
C LYS A 157 -39.61 -9.49 -6.78
N TYR A 158 -38.83 -9.91 -7.77
CA TYR A 158 -37.70 -10.81 -7.60
C TYR A 158 -36.53 -10.45 -8.52
N VAL A 159 -35.32 -10.81 -8.16
CA VAL A 159 -34.14 -10.88 -9.04
C VAL A 159 -33.44 -12.22 -8.82
N ASN A 160 -33.18 -12.94 -9.88
CA ASN A 160 -32.68 -14.32 -9.85
C ASN A 160 -31.18 -14.43 -10.19
N VAL A 161 -30.51 -13.29 -10.31
CA VAL A 161 -29.06 -13.20 -10.52
C VAL A 161 -28.40 -12.51 -9.32
N THR A 162 -27.15 -12.84 -9.08
CA THR A 162 -26.31 -12.14 -8.09
C THR A 162 -25.71 -10.88 -8.67
N GLY A 163 -25.27 -9.94 -7.83
CA GLY A 163 -24.57 -8.76 -8.26
C GLY A 163 -25.42 -7.73 -8.99
N SER A 164 -26.73 -7.75 -8.79
CA SER A 164 -27.65 -6.77 -9.39
C SER A 164 -27.32 -5.36 -8.91
N SER A 165 -27.20 -4.43 -9.86
CA SER A 165 -26.72 -3.06 -9.63
C SER A 165 -27.82 -2.00 -9.74
N SER A 166 -29.10 -2.40 -9.94
CA SER A 166 -30.20 -1.46 -10.13
C SER A 166 -31.52 -2.02 -9.56
N ALA A 167 -32.37 -1.13 -9.02
CA ALA A 167 -33.74 -1.45 -8.67
C ALA A 167 -34.56 -1.95 -9.88
N SER A 168 -34.19 -1.56 -11.11
CA SER A 168 -34.83 -2.01 -12.35
C SER A 168 -34.57 -3.49 -12.67
N ASP A 169 -33.58 -4.11 -12.03
CA ASP A 169 -33.30 -5.54 -12.17
C ASP A 169 -34.36 -6.39 -11.41
N CYS A 170 -35.12 -5.76 -10.49
CA CYS A 170 -36.22 -6.40 -9.77
C CYS A 170 -37.45 -6.55 -10.68
N ILE A 171 -37.75 -7.76 -11.08
CA ILE A 171 -38.83 -8.12 -12.02
C ILE A 171 -40.14 -8.39 -11.25
N ASP A 172 -41.26 -7.89 -11.74
CA ASP A 172 -42.57 -8.15 -11.15
C ASP A 172 -42.93 -9.62 -11.32
N CYS A 173 -43.54 -10.20 -10.30
CA CYS A 173 -44.21 -11.50 -10.40
C CYS A 173 -45.36 -11.43 -11.40
N LEU A 174 -45.50 -12.45 -12.23
CA LEU A 174 -46.59 -12.53 -13.17
C LEU A 174 -47.95 -12.57 -12.45
N ALA A 175 -49.01 -12.12 -13.14
CA ALA A 175 -50.37 -12.18 -12.63
C ALA A 175 -50.72 -13.60 -12.14
N GLY A 176 -51.33 -13.69 -10.96
CA GLY A 176 -51.64 -14.94 -10.29
C GLY A 176 -50.49 -15.57 -9.47
N ARG A 177 -49.32 -14.87 -9.33
CA ARG A 177 -48.17 -15.29 -8.51
C ARG A 177 -47.85 -14.25 -7.44
N TYR A 178 -47.28 -14.73 -6.35
CA TYR A 178 -46.78 -13.88 -5.25
C TYR A 178 -45.44 -14.40 -4.73
N VAL A 179 -44.65 -13.55 -4.04
CA VAL A 179 -43.44 -13.89 -3.26
C VAL A 179 -43.70 -13.76 -1.79
#